data_c39e44a05ad904d0fcadfb8f7214e989
#
_entry.id   c39e44a05ad904d0fcadfb8f7214e989
#
_cell.length_a   1.000
_cell.length_b   1.000
_cell.length_c   1.000
_cell.angle_alpha   90.00
_cell.angle_beta   90.00
_cell.angle_gamma   90.00
#
_symmetry.space_group_name_H-M   'P 1'
#
loop_
_entity.id
_entity.type
_entity.pdbx_description
1 polymer ?
#
loop_
_entity_poly.entity_id
_entity_poly.type
_entity_poly.pdbx_seq_one_letter_code
_entity_poly.pdbx_strand_id
1 'polypeptide(L)'
;MSEASLQAQIQKLEARRPELAQQTIFLPAAQRDRIALWYALQDEIEEACFELSEPFIAHTKLGWWAEELERGARGEGRHPLVQAFFDLPAARAADAALWRGLPHAALGLIERELAPGSVEQALSALRPLAFALDQLERALFGGDSAESDIAIELLLRRQQRAALGHHAQARLPRNLLARHGLAPSHLAEPDKRTERAAFARDFAAALREQRASTGSRSGRPRALQTAVLTWQLNRLSRHGEPAAPRGFGLMLALWRAARGSAPLPG
;
A
#
# COMPACT_ATOMS: atom_id res chain seq x y z
N MET A 1 3.78 27.73 -3.22
CA MET A 1 2.59 26.92 -2.88
C MET A 1 2.68 26.56 -1.42
N SER A 2 1.57 26.59 -0.68
CA SER A 2 1.60 26.76 0.76
C SER A 2 1.72 25.42 1.51
N GLU A 3 2.36 25.47 2.69
CA GLU A 3 2.32 24.47 3.77
C GLU A 3 0.92 23.88 3.99
N ALA A 4 -0.13 24.69 3.78
CA ALA A 4 -1.53 24.27 3.81
C ALA A 4 -1.89 23.16 2.80
N SER A 5 -1.29 23.14 1.61
CA SER A 5 -1.55 22.09 0.60
C SER A 5 -0.94 20.75 1.00
N LEU A 6 0.27 20.77 1.56
CA LEU A 6 0.93 19.56 2.08
C LEU A 6 0.18 19.01 3.29
N GLN A 7 -0.24 19.88 4.20
CA GLN A 7 -1.03 19.51 5.37
C GLN A 7 -2.37 18.87 4.98
N ALA A 8 -3.04 19.40 3.94
CA ALA A 8 -4.28 18.80 3.43
C ALA A 8 -4.06 17.37 2.87
N GLN A 9 -2.94 17.12 2.20
CA GLN A 9 -2.60 15.77 1.72
C GLN A 9 -2.32 14.79 2.87
N ILE A 10 -1.60 15.23 3.90
CA ILE A 10 -1.35 14.41 5.09
C ILE A 10 -2.68 14.09 5.80
N GLN A 11 -3.58 15.06 5.95
CA GLN A 11 -4.91 14.83 6.53
C GLN A 11 -5.75 13.84 5.68
N LYS A 12 -5.71 13.96 4.36
CA LYS A 12 -6.35 12.99 3.45
C LYS A 12 -5.80 11.58 3.70
N LEU A 13 -4.48 11.44 3.78
CA LEU A 13 -3.81 10.17 4.06
C LEU A 13 -4.24 9.58 5.41
N GLU A 14 -4.25 10.37 6.47
CA GLU A 14 -4.65 9.92 7.83
C GLU A 14 -6.11 9.44 7.87
N ALA A 15 -7.01 10.13 7.16
CA ALA A 15 -8.40 9.70 7.02
C ALA A 15 -8.55 8.36 6.29
N ARG A 16 -7.69 8.10 5.30
CA ARG A 16 -7.71 6.87 4.50
C ARG A 16 -6.95 5.71 5.16
N ARG A 17 -5.95 6.03 5.98
CA ARG A 17 -5.05 5.09 6.65
C ARG A 17 -4.94 5.38 8.15
N PRO A 18 -6.02 5.17 8.92
CA PRO A 18 -6.07 5.51 10.35
C PRO A 18 -5.03 4.73 11.19
N GLU A 19 -4.48 3.63 10.68
CA GLU A 19 -3.40 2.88 11.32
C GLU A 19 -2.09 3.67 11.43
N LEU A 20 -1.88 4.66 10.55
CA LEU A 20 -0.65 5.46 10.55
C LEU A 20 -0.50 6.27 11.83
N ALA A 21 -1.59 6.79 12.39
CA ALA A 21 -1.57 7.51 13.67
C ALA A 21 -1.00 6.65 14.80
N GLN A 22 -1.32 5.35 14.84
CA GLN A 22 -0.77 4.45 15.86
C GLN A 22 0.69 4.06 15.59
N GLN A 23 1.08 3.94 14.33
CA GLN A 23 2.46 3.64 13.94
C GLN A 23 3.39 4.80 14.27
N THR A 24 2.92 6.04 14.11
CA THR A 24 3.70 7.27 14.38
C THR A 24 4.24 7.31 15.81
N ILE A 25 3.56 6.70 16.79
CA ILE A 25 4.01 6.59 18.19
C ILE A 25 5.37 5.87 18.29
N PHE A 26 5.61 4.90 17.40
CA PHE A 26 6.82 4.07 17.39
C PHE A 26 7.90 4.57 16.43
N LEU A 27 7.68 5.71 15.80
CA LEU A 27 8.62 6.33 14.89
C LEU A 27 9.40 7.47 15.58
N PRO A 28 10.71 7.59 15.34
CA PRO A 28 11.48 8.75 15.81
C PRO A 28 10.88 10.05 15.28
N ALA A 29 10.76 11.07 16.13
CA ALA A 29 10.15 12.34 15.79
C ALA A 29 10.75 12.95 14.51
N ALA A 30 12.09 12.96 14.39
CA ALA A 30 12.82 13.51 13.25
C ALA A 30 12.54 12.80 11.91
N GLN A 31 11.84 11.66 11.92
CA GLN A 31 11.59 10.88 10.70
C GLN A 31 10.11 10.76 10.35
N ARG A 32 9.22 11.28 11.21
CA ARG A 32 7.77 11.18 11.01
C ARG A 32 7.33 11.83 9.72
N ASP A 33 7.84 13.02 9.42
CA ASP A 33 7.50 13.77 8.20
C ASP A 33 7.96 13.00 6.95
N ARG A 34 9.19 12.47 6.95
CA ARG A 34 9.71 11.65 5.85
C ARG A 34 8.79 10.44 5.56
N ILE A 35 8.35 9.77 6.62
CA ILE A 35 7.51 8.59 6.51
C ILE A 35 6.09 8.96 6.06
N ALA A 36 5.54 10.07 6.57
CA ALA A 36 4.25 10.58 6.14
C ALA A 36 4.25 10.97 4.65
N LEU A 37 5.29 11.65 4.17
CA LEU A 37 5.47 12.00 2.76
C LEU A 37 5.56 10.76 1.88
N TRP A 38 6.29 9.73 2.32
CA TRP A 38 6.39 8.46 1.60
C TRP A 38 5.03 7.77 1.45
N TYR A 39 4.26 7.68 2.53
CA TYR A 39 2.93 7.09 2.47
C TYR A 39 1.92 7.93 1.68
N ALA A 40 2.06 9.25 1.68
CA ALA A 40 1.25 10.12 0.84
C ALA A 40 1.53 9.87 -0.65
N LEU A 41 2.79 9.70 -1.05
CA LEU A 41 3.15 9.34 -2.42
C LEU A 41 2.61 7.96 -2.80
N GLN A 42 2.74 6.96 -1.92
CA GLN A 42 2.15 5.64 -2.17
C GLN A 42 0.64 5.72 -2.37
N ASP A 43 -0.08 6.49 -1.53
CA ASP A 43 -1.53 6.63 -1.63
C ASP A 43 -1.97 7.26 -2.96
N GLU A 44 -1.23 8.24 -3.47
CA GLU A 44 -1.49 8.84 -4.79
C GLU A 44 -1.31 7.83 -5.95
N ILE A 45 -0.28 6.99 -5.89
CA ILE A 45 -0.07 5.92 -6.88
C ILE A 45 -1.15 4.84 -6.77
N GLU A 46 -1.47 4.41 -5.55
CA GLU A 46 -2.52 3.41 -5.29
C GLU A 46 -3.91 3.91 -5.72
N GLU A 47 -4.23 5.19 -5.48
CA GLU A 47 -5.47 5.81 -5.94
C GLU A 47 -5.61 5.70 -7.45
N ALA A 48 -4.53 6.02 -8.20
CA ALA A 48 -4.54 5.90 -9.65
C ALA A 48 -4.75 4.44 -10.12
N CYS A 49 -4.19 3.46 -9.40
CA CYS A 49 -4.28 2.04 -9.77
C CYS A 49 -5.61 1.38 -9.38
N PHE A 50 -6.22 1.79 -8.26
CA PHE A 50 -7.28 1.01 -7.62
C PHE A 50 -8.63 1.73 -7.53
N GLU A 51 -8.68 3.04 -7.74
CA GLU A 51 -9.90 3.82 -7.54
C GLU A 51 -10.41 4.49 -8.82
N LEU A 52 -9.51 4.92 -9.71
CA LEU A 52 -9.92 5.56 -10.95
C LEU A 52 -10.55 4.52 -11.89
N SER A 53 -11.85 4.72 -12.20
CA SER A 53 -12.61 3.83 -13.07
C SER A 53 -12.22 3.98 -14.54
N GLU A 54 -11.84 5.19 -14.95
CA GLU A 54 -11.49 5.52 -16.32
C GLU A 54 -10.01 5.21 -16.60
N PRO A 55 -9.67 4.18 -17.42
CA PRO A 55 -8.29 3.79 -17.67
C PRO A 55 -7.42 4.93 -18.24
N PHE A 56 -8.00 5.77 -19.08
CA PHE A 56 -7.32 6.92 -19.66
C PHE A 56 -6.88 7.95 -18.59
N ILE A 57 -7.76 8.23 -17.62
CA ILE A 57 -7.46 9.16 -16.52
C ILE A 57 -6.37 8.57 -15.63
N ALA A 58 -6.47 7.28 -15.30
CA ALA A 58 -5.47 6.57 -14.51
C ALA A 58 -4.10 6.59 -15.21
N HIS A 59 -4.06 6.29 -16.51
CA HIS A 59 -2.84 6.33 -17.32
C HIS A 59 -2.23 7.74 -17.34
N THR A 60 -3.04 8.77 -17.60
CA THR A 60 -2.59 10.17 -17.63
C THR A 60 -2.03 10.59 -16.26
N LYS A 61 -2.71 10.25 -15.15
CA LYS A 61 -2.24 10.56 -13.79
C LYS A 61 -0.91 9.90 -13.49
N LEU A 62 -0.74 8.62 -13.82
CA LEU A 62 0.52 7.88 -13.60
C LEU A 62 1.65 8.37 -14.49
N GLY A 63 1.38 8.69 -15.76
CA GLY A 63 2.34 9.31 -16.65
C GLY A 63 2.85 10.66 -16.12
N TRP A 64 1.91 11.48 -15.62
CA TRP A 64 2.25 12.75 -14.96
C TRP A 64 3.12 12.53 -13.71
N TRP A 65 2.81 11.54 -12.87
CA TRP A 65 3.64 11.20 -11.71
C TRP A 65 5.05 10.74 -12.11
N ALA A 66 5.19 9.99 -13.21
CA ALA A 66 6.50 9.57 -13.72
C ALA A 66 7.39 10.79 -14.08
N GLU A 67 6.83 11.75 -14.81
CA GLU A 67 7.54 12.99 -15.14
C GLU A 67 7.83 13.84 -13.91
N GLU A 68 6.90 13.93 -12.96
CA GLU A 68 7.04 14.78 -11.79
C GLU A 68 8.09 14.24 -10.82
N LEU A 69 8.13 12.92 -10.60
CA LEU A 69 9.16 12.28 -9.78
C LEU A 69 10.55 12.38 -10.44
N GLU A 70 10.62 12.27 -11.75
CA GLU A 70 11.88 12.49 -12.48
C GLU A 70 12.36 13.94 -12.37
N ARG A 71 11.45 14.92 -12.47
CA ARG A 71 11.77 16.33 -12.18
C ARG A 71 12.23 16.53 -10.74
N GLY A 72 11.54 15.91 -9.77
CA GLY A 72 11.92 15.96 -8.36
C GLY A 72 13.34 15.46 -8.11
N ALA A 73 13.71 14.34 -8.74
CA ALA A 73 15.07 13.78 -8.65
C ALA A 73 16.16 14.74 -9.20
N ARG A 74 15.79 15.65 -10.12
CA ARG A 74 16.68 16.71 -10.63
C ARG A 74 16.59 18.03 -9.83
N GLY A 75 15.75 18.11 -8.78
CA GLY A 75 15.51 19.34 -8.04
C GLY A 75 14.54 20.32 -8.71
N GLU A 76 13.79 19.86 -9.72
CA GLU A 76 12.88 20.67 -10.56
C GLU A 76 11.40 20.33 -10.31
N GLY A 77 11.10 19.60 -9.23
CA GLY A 77 9.73 19.20 -8.86
C GLY A 77 8.81 20.40 -8.68
N ARG A 78 7.57 20.28 -9.13
CA ARG A 78 6.55 21.35 -9.07
C ARG A 78 5.45 21.04 -8.08
N HIS A 79 5.17 19.77 -7.87
CA HIS A 79 4.15 19.34 -6.92
C HIS A 79 4.65 19.46 -5.47
N PRO A 80 3.85 19.98 -4.51
CA PRO A 80 4.30 20.20 -3.14
C PRO A 80 4.84 18.95 -2.45
N LEU A 81 4.16 17.82 -2.65
CA LEU A 81 4.59 16.54 -2.10
C LEU A 81 5.97 16.15 -2.63
N VAL A 82 6.22 16.36 -3.94
CA VAL A 82 7.50 16.07 -4.57
C VAL A 82 8.58 17.02 -4.07
N GLN A 83 8.31 18.32 -3.99
CA GLN A 83 9.23 19.31 -3.44
C GLN A 83 9.64 18.95 -2.00
N ALA A 84 8.65 18.78 -1.11
CA ALA A 84 8.91 18.43 0.28
C ALA A 84 9.63 17.08 0.43
N PHE A 85 9.30 16.11 -0.42
CA PHE A 85 9.92 14.79 -0.37
C PHE A 85 11.38 14.83 -0.84
N PHE A 86 11.67 15.51 -1.95
CA PHE A 86 13.03 15.64 -2.47
C PHE A 86 13.88 16.69 -1.74
N ASP A 87 13.33 17.45 -0.77
CA ASP A 87 14.11 18.18 0.21
C ASP A 87 14.82 17.25 1.20
N LEU A 88 14.38 16.02 1.32
CA LEU A 88 15.01 14.99 2.15
C LEU A 88 16.28 14.43 1.49
N PRO A 89 17.44 14.41 2.21
CA PRO A 89 18.69 13.89 1.64
C PRO A 89 18.58 12.45 1.12
N ALA A 90 17.85 11.58 1.82
CA ALA A 90 17.66 10.18 1.43
C ALA A 90 16.92 10.04 0.10
N ALA A 91 15.93 10.91 -0.18
CA ALA A 91 15.20 10.90 -1.44
C ALA A 91 16.08 11.35 -2.62
N ARG A 92 16.93 12.35 -2.40
CA ARG A 92 17.92 12.82 -3.40
C ARG A 92 19.02 11.81 -3.66
N ALA A 93 19.43 11.05 -2.65
CA ALA A 93 20.47 10.04 -2.77
C ALA A 93 19.99 8.76 -3.47
N ALA A 94 18.69 8.50 -3.50
CA ALA A 94 18.13 7.35 -4.20
C ALA A 94 18.27 7.50 -5.72
N ASP A 95 18.58 6.39 -6.40
CA ASP A 95 18.74 6.37 -7.86
C ASP A 95 17.47 6.90 -8.57
N ALA A 96 17.65 7.83 -9.49
CA ALA A 96 16.56 8.40 -10.29
C ALA A 96 15.76 7.34 -11.07
N ALA A 97 16.39 6.22 -11.42
CA ALA A 97 15.71 5.09 -12.06
C ALA A 97 14.66 4.44 -11.17
N LEU A 98 14.87 4.40 -9.84
CA LEU A 98 13.89 3.87 -8.89
C LEU A 98 12.62 4.74 -8.86
N TRP A 99 12.78 6.06 -8.87
CA TRP A 99 11.67 7.01 -8.90
C TRP A 99 10.82 6.88 -10.16
N ARG A 100 11.47 6.74 -11.30
CA ARG A 100 10.81 6.48 -12.59
C ARG A 100 10.13 5.14 -12.64
N GLY A 101 10.77 4.11 -12.07
CA GLY A 101 10.30 2.73 -12.04
C GLY A 101 8.96 2.55 -11.35
N LEU A 102 8.66 3.33 -10.29
CA LEU A 102 7.43 3.21 -9.51
C LEU A 102 6.16 3.49 -10.34
N PRO A 103 5.99 4.66 -10.99
CA PRO A 103 4.81 4.89 -11.82
C PRO A 103 4.74 3.98 -13.05
N HIS A 104 5.88 3.58 -13.63
CA HIS A 104 5.90 2.64 -14.75
C HIS A 104 5.40 1.25 -14.35
N ALA A 105 5.78 0.76 -13.17
CA ALA A 105 5.24 -0.49 -12.65
C ALA A 105 3.73 -0.40 -12.40
N ALA A 106 3.25 0.75 -11.95
CA ALA A 106 1.83 1.04 -11.78
C ALA A 106 1.09 1.09 -13.12
N LEU A 107 1.65 1.71 -14.15
CA LEU A 107 1.13 1.72 -15.53
C LEU A 107 0.97 0.29 -16.06
N GLY A 108 2.01 -0.53 -15.99
CA GLY A 108 1.96 -1.93 -16.41
C GLY A 108 0.91 -2.76 -15.63
N LEU A 109 0.49 -2.33 -14.45
CA LEU A 109 -0.57 -2.97 -13.70
C LEU A 109 -1.96 -2.62 -14.22
N ILE A 110 -2.22 -1.36 -14.58
CA ILE A 110 -3.54 -0.94 -15.09
C ILE A 110 -3.78 -1.38 -16.53
N GLU A 111 -2.73 -1.58 -17.32
CA GLU A 111 -2.81 -2.07 -18.71
C GLU A 111 -3.24 -3.54 -18.81
N ARG A 112 -3.21 -4.29 -17.72
CA ARG A 112 -3.65 -5.70 -17.71
C ARG A 112 -5.17 -5.78 -17.77
N GLU A 113 -5.70 -6.37 -18.82
CA GLU A 113 -7.15 -6.45 -19.05
C GLU A 113 -7.85 -7.52 -18.18
N LEU A 114 -7.19 -8.66 -17.95
CA LEU A 114 -7.84 -9.81 -17.33
C LEU A 114 -7.73 -9.80 -15.81
N ALA A 115 -8.85 -10.05 -15.14
CA ALA A 115 -8.86 -10.33 -13.71
C ALA A 115 -8.18 -11.68 -13.42
N PRO A 116 -7.35 -11.79 -12.35
CA PRO A 116 -6.62 -12.99 -12.00
C PRO A 116 -7.57 -14.14 -11.65
N GLY A 117 -7.20 -15.36 -12.03
CA GLY A 117 -7.99 -16.57 -11.71
C GLY A 117 -7.82 -17.00 -10.26
N SER A 118 -6.64 -16.76 -9.64
CA SER A 118 -6.30 -17.19 -8.29
C SER A 118 -5.57 -16.10 -7.50
N VAL A 119 -5.34 -16.34 -6.19
CA VAL A 119 -4.56 -15.44 -5.32
C VAL A 119 -3.11 -15.36 -5.80
N GLU A 120 -2.50 -16.47 -6.20
CA GLU A 120 -1.13 -16.52 -6.70
C GLU A 120 -0.96 -15.66 -7.96
N GLN A 121 -1.93 -15.74 -8.88
CA GLN A 121 -1.95 -14.91 -10.09
C GLN A 121 -2.13 -13.43 -9.76
N ALA A 122 -2.98 -13.12 -8.76
CA ALA A 122 -3.20 -11.75 -8.31
C ALA A 122 -1.92 -11.16 -7.68
N LEU A 123 -1.22 -11.91 -6.84
CA LEU A 123 0.05 -11.52 -6.24
C LEU A 123 1.13 -11.38 -7.32
N SER A 124 1.23 -12.34 -8.25
CA SER A 124 2.17 -12.27 -9.37
C SER A 124 1.97 -11.02 -10.23
N ALA A 125 0.70 -10.61 -10.45
CA ALA A 125 0.40 -9.38 -11.17
C ALA A 125 0.86 -8.11 -10.43
N LEU A 126 0.88 -8.13 -9.09
CA LEU A 126 1.29 -7.01 -8.26
C LEU A 126 2.79 -6.94 -8.00
N ARG A 127 3.54 -8.03 -8.24
CA ARG A 127 4.98 -8.09 -7.98
C ARG A 127 5.80 -6.94 -8.57
N PRO A 128 5.61 -6.50 -9.83
CA PRO A 128 6.40 -5.38 -10.36
C PRO A 128 6.22 -4.10 -9.55
N LEU A 129 5.00 -3.78 -9.13
CA LEU A 129 4.72 -2.61 -8.29
C LEU A 129 5.27 -2.81 -6.87
N ALA A 130 5.08 -4.00 -6.30
CA ALA A 130 5.63 -4.33 -4.97
C ALA A 130 7.16 -4.26 -4.96
N PHE A 131 7.83 -4.74 -6.01
CA PHE A 131 9.27 -4.65 -6.17
C PHE A 131 9.74 -3.18 -6.25
N ALA A 132 9.07 -2.33 -7.04
CA ALA A 132 9.43 -0.92 -7.16
C ALA A 132 9.27 -0.19 -5.81
N LEU A 133 8.21 -0.47 -5.05
CA LEU A 133 8.01 0.05 -3.70
C LEU A 133 9.08 -0.44 -2.73
N ASP A 134 9.41 -1.74 -2.76
CA ASP A 134 10.43 -2.35 -1.91
C ASP A 134 11.81 -1.71 -2.13
N GLN A 135 12.21 -1.53 -3.40
CA GLN A 135 13.49 -0.91 -3.72
C GLN A 135 13.58 0.52 -3.17
N LEU A 136 12.53 1.33 -3.34
CA LEU A 136 12.47 2.68 -2.79
C LEU A 136 12.45 2.70 -1.25
N GLU A 137 11.66 1.83 -0.61
CA GLU A 137 11.63 1.75 0.85
C GLU A 137 13.00 1.40 1.42
N ARG A 138 13.72 0.47 0.78
CA ARG A 138 15.08 0.11 1.20
C ARG A 138 16.08 1.25 1.00
N ALA A 139 15.96 1.98 -0.09
CA ALA A 139 16.80 3.16 -0.34
C ALA A 139 16.54 4.27 0.70
N LEU A 140 15.27 4.46 1.10
CA LEU A 140 14.85 5.52 2.02
C LEU A 140 15.04 5.16 3.49
N PHE A 141 14.77 3.92 3.87
CA PHE A 141 14.63 3.50 5.27
C PHE A 141 15.55 2.33 5.66
N GLY A 142 16.28 1.78 4.71
CA GLY A 142 17.13 0.61 4.94
C GLY A 142 16.35 -0.68 5.16
N GLY A 143 17.06 -1.72 5.56
CA GLY A 143 16.50 -3.04 5.87
C GLY A 143 16.52 -4.02 4.71
N ASP A 144 16.03 -5.23 4.98
CA ASP A 144 15.93 -6.33 4.01
C ASP A 144 14.67 -6.19 3.15
N SER A 145 14.63 -6.93 2.04
CA SER A 145 13.47 -6.95 1.15
C SER A 145 12.21 -7.49 1.84
N ALA A 146 11.08 -6.84 1.55
CA ALA A 146 9.74 -7.20 2.00
C ALA A 146 8.73 -7.25 0.84
N GLU A 147 9.19 -7.45 -0.40
CA GLU A 147 8.38 -7.47 -1.62
C GLU A 147 7.11 -8.31 -1.49
N SER A 148 7.22 -9.51 -0.89
CA SER A 148 6.07 -10.40 -0.70
C SER A 148 5.00 -9.79 0.22
N ASP A 149 5.40 -9.20 1.35
CA ASP A 149 4.47 -8.53 2.27
C ASP A 149 3.83 -7.30 1.61
N ILE A 150 4.58 -6.55 0.79
CA ILE A 150 4.06 -5.40 0.03
C ILE A 150 3.02 -5.86 -1.00
N ALA A 151 3.29 -6.94 -1.74
CA ALA A 151 2.33 -7.48 -2.71
C ALA A 151 1.02 -7.93 -2.03
N ILE A 152 1.11 -8.58 -0.87
CA ILE A 152 -0.05 -9.00 -0.07
C ILE A 152 -0.81 -7.78 0.45
N GLU A 153 -0.12 -6.76 0.93
CA GLU A 153 -0.71 -5.51 1.40
C GLU A 153 -1.47 -4.79 0.27
N LEU A 154 -0.87 -4.66 -0.91
CA LEU A 154 -1.51 -4.07 -2.08
C LEU A 154 -2.78 -4.83 -2.49
N LEU A 155 -2.75 -6.17 -2.47
CA LEU A 155 -3.92 -6.97 -2.81
C LEU A 155 -5.03 -6.85 -1.75
N LEU A 156 -4.67 -6.77 -0.46
CA LEU A 156 -5.62 -6.51 0.61
C LEU A 156 -6.27 -5.13 0.47
N ARG A 157 -5.47 -4.09 0.18
CA ARG A 157 -5.98 -2.72 -0.04
C ARG A 157 -6.90 -2.66 -1.26
N ARG A 158 -6.56 -3.34 -2.35
CA ARG A 158 -7.44 -3.43 -3.52
C ARG A 158 -8.81 -4.03 -3.14
N GLN A 159 -8.84 -5.07 -2.33
CA GLN A 159 -10.09 -5.65 -1.82
C GLN A 159 -10.86 -4.65 -0.94
N GLN A 160 -10.17 -3.91 -0.07
CA GLN A 160 -10.79 -2.88 0.77
C GLN A 160 -11.39 -1.73 -0.06
N ARG A 161 -10.69 -1.28 -1.12
CA ARG A 161 -11.21 -0.26 -2.05
C ARG A 161 -12.45 -0.75 -2.80
N ALA A 162 -12.45 -2.01 -3.24
CA ALA A 162 -13.63 -2.61 -3.86
C ALA A 162 -14.83 -2.65 -2.90
N ALA A 163 -14.61 -2.94 -1.63
CA ALA A 163 -15.67 -2.91 -0.60
C ALA A 163 -16.19 -1.50 -0.29
N LEU A 164 -15.45 -0.45 -0.65
CA LEU A 164 -15.88 0.96 -0.58
C LEU A 164 -16.53 1.47 -1.87
N GLY A 165 -16.75 0.60 -2.87
CA GLY A 165 -17.40 0.94 -4.13
C GLY A 165 -16.45 1.12 -5.34
N HIS A 166 -15.13 1.11 -5.13
CA HIS A 166 -14.14 1.20 -6.21
C HIS A 166 -13.92 -0.15 -6.88
N HIS A 167 -15.00 -0.77 -7.39
CA HIS A 167 -14.97 -2.15 -7.91
C HIS A 167 -14.52 -2.26 -9.38
N ALA A 168 -14.53 -1.18 -10.16
CA ALA A 168 -14.15 -1.21 -11.57
C ALA A 168 -12.71 -1.71 -11.78
N GLN A 169 -11.79 -1.35 -10.87
CA GLN A 169 -10.39 -1.79 -10.88
C GLN A 169 -10.09 -2.92 -9.85
N ALA A 170 -11.13 -3.58 -9.32
CA ALA A 170 -10.96 -4.53 -8.22
C ALA A 170 -10.06 -5.72 -8.56
N ARG A 171 -10.10 -6.23 -9.80
CA ARG A 171 -9.25 -7.35 -10.30
C ARG A 171 -8.85 -8.36 -9.21
N LEU A 172 -9.86 -8.84 -8.47
CA LEU A 172 -9.71 -9.81 -7.38
C LEU A 172 -9.74 -11.25 -7.91
N PRO A 173 -9.25 -12.25 -7.15
CA PRO A 173 -9.21 -13.64 -7.55
C PRO A 173 -10.60 -14.18 -7.90
N ARG A 174 -10.81 -14.51 -9.19
CA ARG A 174 -12.13 -14.96 -9.70
C ARG A 174 -12.59 -16.27 -9.08
N ASN A 175 -11.67 -17.21 -8.81
CA ASN A 175 -12.02 -18.48 -8.18
C ASN A 175 -12.61 -18.30 -6.78
N LEU A 176 -12.10 -17.34 -5.99
CA LEU A 176 -12.63 -17.03 -4.66
C LEU A 176 -13.97 -16.30 -4.74
N LEU A 177 -14.09 -15.30 -5.62
CA LEU A 177 -15.36 -14.61 -5.84
C LEU A 177 -16.46 -15.60 -6.27
N ALA A 178 -16.16 -16.46 -7.24
CA ALA A 178 -17.11 -17.47 -7.74
C ALA A 178 -17.51 -18.49 -6.66
N ARG A 179 -16.56 -18.93 -5.80
CA ARG A 179 -16.85 -19.85 -4.68
C ARG A 179 -17.93 -19.31 -3.75
N HIS A 180 -17.98 -17.99 -3.58
CA HIS A 180 -18.95 -17.33 -2.70
C HIS A 180 -20.10 -16.66 -3.45
N GLY A 181 -20.26 -16.93 -4.75
CA GLY A 181 -21.32 -16.34 -5.57
C GLY A 181 -21.26 -14.81 -5.67
N LEU A 182 -20.04 -14.24 -5.62
CA LEU A 182 -19.82 -12.80 -5.65
C LEU A 182 -19.24 -12.33 -6.98
N ALA A 183 -19.66 -11.15 -7.42
CA ALA A 183 -18.96 -10.30 -8.37
C ALA A 183 -18.22 -9.19 -7.60
N PRO A 184 -17.23 -8.51 -8.20
CA PRO A 184 -16.55 -7.39 -7.54
C PRO A 184 -17.50 -6.28 -7.04
N SER A 185 -18.59 -5.99 -7.78
CA SER A 185 -19.62 -5.02 -7.39
C SER A 185 -20.33 -5.39 -6.09
N HIS A 186 -20.57 -6.70 -5.87
CA HIS A 186 -21.28 -7.19 -4.68
C HIS A 186 -20.49 -6.94 -3.37
N LEU A 187 -19.19 -6.61 -3.46
CA LEU A 187 -18.38 -6.33 -2.26
C LEU A 187 -18.81 -5.06 -1.51
N ALA A 188 -19.48 -4.13 -2.18
CA ALA A 188 -20.05 -2.93 -1.58
C ALA A 188 -21.55 -3.08 -1.21
N GLU A 189 -22.22 -4.14 -1.65
CA GLU A 189 -23.67 -4.31 -1.46
C GLU A 189 -24.02 -4.79 -0.04
N PRO A 190 -24.95 -4.13 0.67
CA PRO A 190 -25.36 -4.52 2.03
C PRO A 190 -25.95 -5.93 2.10
N ASP A 191 -26.71 -6.32 1.09
CA ASP A 191 -27.50 -7.59 1.06
C ASP A 191 -26.62 -8.84 0.98
N LYS A 192 -25.35 -8.70 0.59
CA LYS A 192 -24.39 -9.80 0.46
C LYS A 192 -23.45 -9.94 1.67
N ARG A 193 -23.89 -9.54 2.86
CA ARG A 193 -23.02 -9.49 4.06
C ARG A 193 -22.43 -10.85 4.43
N THR A 194 -23.23 -11.91 4.37
CA THR A 194 -22.80 -13.27 4.76
C THR A 194 -21.76 -13.80 3.77
N GLU A 195 -22.02 -13.68 2.47
CA GLU A 195 -21.15 -14.14 1.40
C GLU A 195 -19.83 -13.34 1.40
N ARG A 196 -19.91 -12.02 1.60
CA ARG A 196 -18.73 -11.15 1.74
C ARG A 196 -17.88 -11.53 2.94
N ALA A 197 -18.50 -11.84 4.08
CA ALA A 197 -17.76 -12.25 5.28
C ALA A 197 -17.08 -13.61 5.06
N ALA A 198 -17.73 -14.56 4.37
CA ALA A 198 -17.14 -15.83 4.01
C ALA A 198 -15.97 -15.66 3.02
N PHE A 199 -16.17 -14.87 1.96
CA PHE A 199 -15.12 -14.50 1.00
C PHE A 199 -13.92 -13.86 1.72
N ALA A 200 -14.17 -12.90 2.60
CA ALA A 200 -13.09 -12.18 3.29
C ALA A 200 -12.26 -13.10 4.19
N ARG A 201 -12.89 -14.09 4.85
CA ARG A 201 -12.18 -15.12 5.65
C ARG A 201 -11.27 -15.97 4.78
N ASP A 202 -11.81 -16.53 3.68
CA ASP A 202 -11.04 -17.39 2.77
C ASP A 202 -9.93 -16.61 2.08
N PHE A 203 -10.21 -15.37 1.66
CA PHE A 203 -9.22 -14.48 1.05
C PHE A 203 -8.07 -14.19 2.02
N ALA A 204 -8.37 -13.83 3.27
CA ALA A 204 -7.34 -13.57 4.26
C ALA A 204 -6.55 -14.83 4.62
N ALA A 205 -7.18 -16.00 4.67
CA ALA A 205 -6.52 -17.28 4.88
C ALA A 205 -5.53 -17.58 3.75
N ALA A 206 -5.96 -17.44 2.49
CA ALA A 206 -5.12 -17.66 1.32
C ALA A 206 -3.93 -16.68 1.28
N LEU A 207 -4.13 -15.39 1.63
CA LEU A 207 -3.02 -14.42 1.72
C LEU A 207 -2.02 -14.80 2.81
N ARG A 208 -2.48 -15.34 3.94
CA ARG A 208 -1.58 -15.80 5.02
C ARG A 208 -0.73 -17.00 4.60
N GLU A 209 -1.29 -17.91 3.81
CA GLU A 209 -0.57 -19.07 3.26
C GLU A 209 0.54 -18.65 2.28
N GLN A 210 0.29 -17.59 1.49
CA GLN A 210 1.28 -17.05 0.55
C GLN A 210 2.39 -16.25 1.22
N ARG A 211 2.24 -15.94 2.50
CA ARG A 211 3.22 -15.18 3.23
C ARG A 211 4.43 -16.04 3.59
N ALA A 212 5.57 -15.71 3.01
CA ALA A 212 6.82 -16.36 3.37
C ALA A 212 7.17 -16.07 4.83
N SER A 213 7.64 -17.09 5.55
CA SER A 213 8.22 -16.94 6.89
C SER A 213 9.62 -16.34 6.76
N THR A 214 9.73 -15.09 6.38
CA THR A 214 11.00 -14.39 6.26
C THR A 214 11.38 -13.83 7.62
N GLY A 215 12.48 -14.33 8.18
CA GLY A 215 13.17 -13.73 9.33
C GLY A 215 13.92 -12.45 8.97
N SER A 216 13.44 -11.69 7.98
CA SER A 216 14.08 -10.49 7.48
C SER A 216 13.94 -9.32 8.47
N ARG A 217 15.01 -8.56 8.65
CA ARG A 217 15.02 -7.30 9.40
C ARG A 217 14.66 -6.13 8.48
N SER A 218 13.40 -5.96 8.22
CA SER A 218 12.91 -4.80 7.45
C SER A 218 13.21 -3.49 8.17
N GLY A 219 13.30 -2.40 7.42
CA GLY A 219 13.33 -1.05 7.97
C GLY A 219 12.12 -0.78 8.87
N ARG A 220 12.26 0.11 9.86
CA ARG A 220 11.22 0.31 10.89
C ARG A 220 9.83 0.63 10.32
N PRO A 221 9.65 1.51 9.31
CA PRO A 221 8.32 1.76 8.76
C PRO A 221 7.68 0.48 8.19
N ARG A 222 8.46 -0.31 7.43
CA ARG A 222 7.99 -1.58 6.86
C ARG A 222 7.66 -2.61 7.93
N ALA A 223 8.46 -2.73 8.97
CA ALA A 223 8.19 -3.63 10.09
C ALA A 223 6.87 -3.30 10.79
N LEU A 224 6.56 -2.01 10.97
CA LEU A 224 5.28 -1.55 11.52
C LEU A 224 4.11 -1.86 10.59
N GLN A 225 4.24 -1.62 9.27
CA GLN A 225 3.22 -1.98 8.28
C GLN A 225 2.97 -3.49 8.23
N THR A 226 4.02 -4.29 8.26
CA THR A 226 3.94 -5.75 8.33
C THR A 226 3.19 -6.23 9.59
N ALA A 227 3.37 -5.56 10.73
CA ALA A 227 2.62 -5.86 11.95
C ALA A 227 1.13 -5.52 11.80
N VAL A 228 0.80 -4.38 11.17
CA VAL A 228 -0.59 -4.01 10.84
C VAL A 228 -1.20 -5.02 9.88
N LEU A 229 -0.51 -5.35 8.79
CA LEU A 229 -0.94 -6.36 7.82
C LEU A 229 -1.27 -7.69 8.50
N THR A 230 -0.36 -8.18 9.36
CA THR A 230 -0.55 -9.41 10.13
C THR A 230 -1.80 -9.34 11.01
N TRP A 231 -1.98 -8.24 11.70
CA TRP A 231 -3.15 -8.01 12.54
C TRP A 231 -4.44 -7.98 11.71
N GLN A 232 -4.46 -7.26 10.59
CA GLN A 232 -5.61 -7.19 9.68
C GLN A 232 -5.98 -8.56 9.11
N LEU A 233 -5.00 -9.32 8.59
CA LEU A 233 -5.23 -10.66 8.05
C LEU A 233 -5.75 -11.63 9.12
N ASN A 234 -5.19 -11.61 10.33
CA ASN A 234 -5.67 -12.43 11.43
C ASN A 234 -7.09 -12.09 11.85
N ARG A 235 -7.44 -10.81 11.85
CA ARG A 235 -8.78 -10.37 12.19
C ARG A 235 -9.77 -10.72 11.10
N LEU A 236 -9.42 -10.46 9.85
CA LEU A 236 -10.27 -10.74 8.70
C LEU A 236 -10.54 -12.24 8.56
N SER A 237 -9.53 -13.10 8.77
CA SER A 237 -9.69 -14.55 8.72
C SER A 237 -10.59 -15.10 9.84
N ARG A 238 -10.68 -14.43 10.99
CA ARG A 238 -11.54 -14.85 12.10
C ARG A 238 -12.98 -14.34 11.97
N HIS A 239 -13.14 -13.07 11.60
CA HIS A 239 -14.42 -12.37 11.67
C HIS A 239 -15.08 -12.13 10.31
N GLY A 240 -14.31 -12.17 9.20
CA GLY A 240 -14.80 -11.89 7.86
C GLY A 240 -15.17 -10.42 7.62
N GLU A 241 -14.94 -9.55 8.59
CA GLU A 241 -15.22 -8.13 8.45
C GLU A 241 -13.96 -7.30 8.70
N PRO A 242 -13.69 -6.30 7.84
CA PRO A 242 -12.62 -5.35 8.10
C PRO A 242 -12.94 -4.56 9.37
N ALA A 243 -11.93 -4.28 10.16
CA ALA A 243 -12.07 -3.40 11.31
C ALA A 243 -10.96 -2.36 11.28
N ALA A 244 -11.27 -1.18 11.78
CA ALA A 244 -10.26 -0.15 11.96
C ALA A 244 -9.12 -0.72 12.84
N PRO A 245 -7.87 -0.62 12.38
CA PRO A 245 -6.72 -1.14 13.12
C PRO A 245 -6.52 -0.31 14.40
N ARG A 246 -6.97 -0.87 15.51
CA ARG A 246 -6.89 -0.24 16.85
C ARG A 246 -6.95 -1.28 17.96
N GLY A 247 -6.54 -0.88 19.16
CA GLY A 247 -6.63 -1.68 20.37
C GLY A 247 -5.29 -2.22 20.87
N PHE A 248 -5.28 -2.74 22.10
CA PHE A 248 -4.06 -3.15 22.82
C PHE A 248 -3.26 -4.22 22.08
N GLY A 249 -3.92 -5.19 21.45
CA GLY A 249 -3.24 -6.25 20.68
C GLY A 249 -2.43 -5.71 19.51
N LEU A 250 -2.94 -4.70 18.78
CA LEU A 250 -2.20 -4.03 17.72
C LEU A 250 -1.03 -3.21 18.30
N MET A 251 -1.24 -2.47 19.38
CA MET A 251 -0.16 -1.69 20.03
C MET A 251 0.98 -2.58 20.47
N LEU A 252 0.69 -3.76 21.04
CA LEU A 252 1.72 -4.73 21.43
C LEU A 252 2.47 -5.30 20.21
N ALA A 253 1.76 -5.56 19.11
CA ALA A 253 2.37 -6.02 17.86
C ALA A 253 3.29 -4.94 17.26
N LEU A 254 2.85 -3.69 17.23
CA LEU A 254 3.65 -2.55 16.76
C LEU A 254 4.89 -2.33 17.64
N TRP A 255 4.77 -2.42 18.95
CA TRP A 255 5.89 -2.30 19.88
C TRP A 255 6.95 -3.39 19.63
N ARG A 256 6.52 -4.64 19.45
CA ARG A 256 7.44 -5.75 19.12
C ARG A 256 8.13 -5.54 17.77
N ALA A 257 7.39 -5.11 16.76
CA ALA A 257 7.91 -4.82 15.43
C ALA A 257 8.95 -3.69 15.48
N ALA A 258 8.68 -2.61 16.22
CA ALA A 258 9.61 -1.50 16.37
C ALA A 258 10.94 -1.93 17.03
N ARG A 259 10.90 -2.86 18.00
CA ARG A 259 12.12 -3.37 18.67
C ARG A 259 12.91 -4.35 17.82
N GLY A 260 12.24 -5.12 16.96
CA GLY A 260 12.87 -6.09 16.07
C GLY A 260 13.35 -5.52 14.73
N SER A 261 12.97 -4.29 14.38
CA SER A 261 13.31 -3.66 13.11
C SER A 261 14.78 -3.24 13.01
N ALA A 262 15.28 -3.10 11.78
CA ALA A 262 16.56 -2.44 11.54
C ALA A 262 16.51 -0.97 11.99
N PRO A 263 17.64 -0.41 12.49
CA PRO A 263 17.71 1.01 12.78
C PRO A 263 17.51 1.81 11.49
N LEU A 264 16.87 2.97 11.61
CA LEU A 264 16.70 3.86 10.47
C LEU A 264 18.04 4.53 10.16
N PRO A 265 18.42 4.68 8.88
CA PRO A 265 19.58 5.46 8.49
C PRO A 265 19.40 6.92 8.95
N GLY A 266 20.48 7.51 9.42
CA GLY A 266 20.53 8.91 9.91
C GLY A 266 20.17 9.94 8.85
#